data_4f9306eff693f2f6d37238ad2aeb922e
#
_entry.id   4f9306eff693f2f6d37238ad2aeb922e
#
_cell.length_a   1.000
_cell.length_b   1.000
_cell.length_c   1.000
_cell.angle_alpha   90.00
_cell.angle_beta   90.00
_cell.angle_gamma   90.00
#
_symmetry.space_group_name_H-M   'P 1'
#
loop_
_entity.id
_entity.type
_entity.pdbx_description
1 polymer ?
#
loop_
_entity_poly.entity_id
_entity_poly.type
_entity_poly.pdbx_seq_one_letter_code
_entity_poly.pdbx_strand_id
1 'polypeptide(L)'
;WFQTMGCYDATKGKPEGDLNPAQLEAFEKIDTLLKGSLLSVLDDSTVDSYMSFDNGKDMWAALEAKFGASDTGSELYVMEQFYDYKMTDERSVVQQAHEIQSLAKELEYFKCVLPDKFVAGGIIAKLPPSWNNFATSLKHKRQEFSVADLIGTLDVKEKARAKDTRAR
;
A
#
# COMPACT_ATOMS: atom_id res chain seq x y z
N TRP A 1 8.10 -8.48 -6.71
CA TRP A 1 8.77 -9.79 -6.60
C TRP A 1 8.65 -10.58 -7.90
N PHE A 2 7.45 -10.80 -8.47
CA PHE A 2 7.27 -11.49 -9.76
C PHE A 2 7.96 -10.79 -10.95
N GLN A 3 7.97 -9.46 -10.96
CA GLN A 3 8.71 -8.68 -11.98
C GLN A 3 10.22 -8.93 -11.91
N THR A 4 10.77 -9.03 -10.69
CA THR A 4 12.21 -9.27 -10.48
C THR A 4 12.64 -10.68 -10.90
N MET A 5 11.72 -11.66 -10.86
CA MET A 5 11.97 -13.04 -11.27
C MET A 5 11.73 -13.31 -12.77
N GLY A 6 11.26 -12.31 -13.53
CA GLY A 6 10.92 -12.47 -14.96
C GLY A 6 9.65 -13.29 -15.22
N CYS A 7 8.91 -13.65 -14.17
CA CYS A 7 7.71 -14.49 -14.29
C CYS A 7 6.45 -13.72 -14.71
N TYR A 8 6.48 -12.38 -14.63
CA TYR A 8 5.30 -11.56 -14.92
C TYR A 8 4.79 -11.72 -16.35
N ASP A 9 5.68 -11.89 -17.33
CA ASP A 9 5.26 -12.08 -18.71
C ASP A 9 4.55 -13.42 -18.94
N ALA A 10 4.85 -14.45 -18.14
CA ALA A 10 4.16 -15.73 -18.20
C ALA A 10 2.69 -15.64 -17.76
N THR A 11 2.29 -14.63 -16.96
CA THR A 11 0.87 -14.39 -16.61
C THR A 11 0.03 -14.01 -17.84
N LYS A 12 0.66 -13.49 -18.90
CA LYS A 12 0.01 -13.16 -20.17
C LYS A 12 -0.16 -14.39 -21.08
N GLY A 13 0.51 -15.48 -20.76
CA GLY A 13 0.50 -16.71 -21.51
C GLY A 13 1.63 -16.80 -22.54
N LYS A 14 1.58 -17.86 -23.34
CA LYS A 14 2.56 -18.12 -24.39
C LYS A 14 2.57 -16.96 -25.39
N PRO A 15 3.76 -16.43 -25.77
CA PRO A 15 3.87 -15.38 -26.78
C PRO A 15 3.25 -15.81 -28.11
N GLU A 16 2.61 -14.85 -28.82
CA GLU A 16 2.04 -15.09 -30.13
C GLU A 16 3.14 -15.24 -31.20
N GLY A 17 2.95 -16.15 -32.17
CA GLY A 17 3.85 -16.40 -33.30
C GLY A 17 4.57 -17.74 -33.23
N ASP A 18 5.35 -18.05 -34.30
CA ASP A 18 6.15 -19.27 -34.38
C ASP A 18 7.38 -19.15 -33.48
N LEU A 19 7.30 -19.76 -32.32
CA LEU A 19 8.43 -19.85 -31.39
C LEU A 19 9.39 -20.96 -31.85
N ASN A 20 10.68 -20.66 -31.84
CA ASN A 20 11.68 -21.70 -32.03
C ASN A 20 11.75 -22.62 -30.78
N PRO A 21 12.32 -23.84 -30.90
CA PRO A 21 12.38 -24.80 -29.80
C PRO A 21 13.01 -24.24 -28.51
N ALA A 22 14.03 -23.40 -28.63
CA ALA A 22 14.70 -22.80 -27.46
C ALA A 22 13.82 -21.75 -26.74
N GLN A 23 13.04 -20.98 -27.51
CA GLN A 23 12.10 -20.03 -26.95
C GLN A 23 10.92 -20.73 -26.25
N LEU A 24 10.46 -21.84 -26.82
CA LEU A 24 9.41 -22.64 -26.22
C LEU A 24 9.88 -23.25 -24.89
N GLU A 25 11.06 -23.84 -24.85
CA GLU A 25 11.65 -24.40 -23.63
C GLU A 25 11.85 -23.32 -22.55
N ALA A 26 12.31 -22.13 -22.96
CA ALA A 26 12.47 -21.01 -22.04
C ALA A 26 11.12 -20.56 -21.42
N PHE A 27 10.07 -20.50 -22.25
CA PHE A 27 8.73 -20.17 -21.77
C PHE A 27 8.19 -21.23 -20.80
N GLU A 28 8.32 -22.51 -21.12
CA GLU A 28 7.86 -23.61 -20.26
C GLU A 28 8.55 -23.61 -18.89
N LYS A 29 9.84 -23.27 -18.84
CA LYS A 29 10.58 -23.10 -17.58
C LYS A 29 10.02 -21.95 -16.74
N ILE A 30 9.75 -20.80 -17.38
CA ILE A 30 9.20 -19.62 -16.69
C ILE A 30 7.76 -19.89 -16.24
N ASP A 31 6.94 -20.54 -17.04
CA ASP A 31 5.57 -20.92 -16.67
C ASP A 31 5.54 -21.89 -15.49
N THR A 32 6.42 -22.89 -15.49
CA THR A 32 6.59 -23.82 -14.36
C THR A 32 7.04 -23.10 -13.08
N LEU A 33 7.97 -22.15 -13.21
CA LEU A 33 8.44 -21.33 -12.09
C LEU A 33 7.31 -20.44 -11.54
N LEU A 34 6.51 -19.83 -12.43
CA LEU A 34 5.35 -19.04 -12.05
C LEU A 34 4.35 -19.89 -11.24
N LYS A 35 3.96 -21.07 -11.77
CA LYS A 35 3.04 -21.99 -11.07
C LYS A 35 3.56 -22.39 -9.69
N GLY A 36 4.81 -22.80 -9.60
CA GLY A 36 5.43 -23.18 -8.33
C GLY A 36 5.47 -22.03 -7.34
N SER A 37 5.77 -20.82 -7.81
CA SER A 37 5.79 -19.62 -6.96
C SER A 37 4.39 -19.23 -6.47
N LEU A 38 3.37 -19.35 -7.31
CA LEU A 38 1.98 -19.10 -6.91
C LEU A 38 1.52 -20.12 -5.87
N LEU A 39 1.79 -21.42 -6.09
CA LEU A 39 1.42 -22.47 -5.14
C LEU A 39 2.13 -22.30 -3.78
N SER A 40 3.37 -21.81 -3.77
CA SER A 40 4.15 -21.65 -2.54
C SER A 40 3.63 -20.57 -1.58
N VAL A 41 2.78 -19.66 -2.05
CA VAL A 41 2.19 -18.58 -1.22
C VAL A 41 0.74 -18.85 -0.82
N LEU A 42 0.15 -19.95 -1.31
CA LEU A 42 -1.21 -20.36 -0.94
C LEU A 42 -1.17 -21.22 0.33
N ASP A 43 -2.24 -21.11 1.11
CA ASP A 43 -2.43 -22.00 2.27
C ASP A 43 -2.82 -23.43 1.82
N ASP A 44 -2.62 -24.40 2.73
CA ASP A 44 -2.84 -25.82 2.46
C ASP A 44 -4.29 -26.11 2.02
N SER A 45 -5.26 -25.33 2.47
CA SER A 45 -6.68 -25.54 2.11
C SER A 45 -7.01 -25.07 0.69
N THR A 46 -6.21 -24.17 0.17
CA THR A 46 -6.41 -23.53 -1.14
C THR A 46 -5.55 -24.17 -2.22
N VAL A 47 -4.33 -24.62 -1.88
CA VAL A 47 -3.33 -25.12 -2.83
C VAL A 47 -3.84 -26.25 -3.70
N ASP A 48 -4.57 -27.22 -3.13
CA ASP A 48 -5.09 -28.39 -3.84
C ASP A 48 -6.02 -28.01 -5.00
N SER A 49 -6.80 -26.93 -4.83
CA SER A 49 -7.72 -26.43 -5.86
C SER A 49 -6.99 -25.84 -7.06
N TYR A 50 -5.74 -25.41 -6.90
CA TYR A 50 -4.93 -24.75 -7.95
C TYR A 50 -3.84 -25.65 -8.55
N MET A 51 -3.55 -26.80 -7.94
CA MET A 51 -2.58 -27.75 -8.49
C MET A 51 -2.96 -28.31 -9.86
N SER A 52 -4.25 -28.36 -10.19
CA SER A 52 -4.80 -28.94 -11.42
C SER A 52 -4.67 -28.03 -12.65
N PHE A 53 -4.25 -26.78 -12.49
CA PHE A 53 -4.08 -25.89 -13.64
C PHE A 53 -2.87 -26.27 -14.50
N ASP A 54 -3.09 -26.35 -15.82
CA ASP A 54 -2.06 -26.75 -16.78
C ASP A 54 -0.96 -25.70 -16.97
N ASN A 55 -1.32 -24.41 -16.87
CA ASN A 55 -0.41 -23.31 -17.12
C ASN A 55 -0.57 -22.18 -16.08
N GLY A 56 0.46 -21.34 -15.97
CA GLY A 56 0.51 -20.25 -15.01
C GLY A 56 -0.47 -19.12 -15.32
N LYS A 57 -0.81 -18.89 -16.60
CA LYS A 57 -1.79 -17.88 -17.01
C LYS A 57 -3.18 -18.17 -16.46
N ASP A 58 -3.66 -19.40 -16.65
CA ASP A 58 -5.00 -19.79 -16.20
C ASP A 58 -5.07 -19.83 -14.67
N MET A 59 -4.00 -20.31 -14.02
CA MET A 59 -3.87 -20.26 -12.57
C MET A 59 -3.90 -18.82 -12.06
N TRP A 60 -3.17 -17.90 -12.69
CA TRP A 60 -3.17 -16.48 -12.32
C TRP A 60 -4.55 -15.87 -12.48
N ALA A 61 -5.21 -16.09 -13.63
CA ALA A 61 -6.56 -15.58 -13.88
C ALA A 61 -7.59 -16.09 -12.86
N ALA A 62 -7.50 -17.36 -12.47
CA ALA A 62 -8.38 -17.93 -11.45
C ALA A 62 -8.12 -17.34 -10.06
N LEU A 63 -6.87 -17.11 -9.70
CA LEU A 63 -6.49 -16.42 -8.45
C LEU A 63 -6.97 -14.97 -8.46
N GLU A 64 -6.78 -14.27 -9.57
CA GLU A 64 -7.23 -12.89 -9.73
C GLU A 64 -8.76 -12.78 -9.66
N ALA A 65 -9.49 -13.72 -10.27
CA ALA A 65 -10.95 -13.77 -10.17
C ALA A 65 -11.45 -14.04 -8.75
N LYS A 66 -10.75 -14.88 -7.98
CA LYS A 66 -11.16 -15.24 -6.61
C LYS A 66 -10.75 -14.21 -5.58
N PHE A 67 -9.52 -13.69 -5.67
CA PHE A 67 -8.93 -12.83 -4.65
C PHE A 67 -8.86 -11.36 -5.09
N GLY A 68 -8.79 -11.06 -6.39
CA GLY A 68 -8.79 -9.70 -6.93
C GLY A 68 -10.16 -9.02 -6.78
N ALA A 69 -11.26 -9.77 -6.83
CA ALA A 69 -12.59 -9.22 -6.55
C ALA A 69 -12.80 -8.86 -5.06
N SER A 70 -11.98 -9.42 -4.16
CA SER A 70 -11.92 -9.06 -2.74
C SER A 70 -11.27 -7.69 -2.50
N ASP A 71 -10.46 -7.21 -3.45
CA ASP A 71 -9.73 -5.95 -3.30
C ASP A 71 -10.64 -4.72 -3.28
N THR A 72 -11.77 -4.72 -3.99
CA THR A 72 -12.69 -3.57 -3.99
C THR A 72 -13.29 -3.31 -2.60
N GLY A 73 -13.62 -4.38 -1.87
CA GLY A 73 -14.09 -4.26 -0.49
C GLY A 73 -13.00 -3.80 0.47
N SER A 74 -11.78 -4.28 0.27
CA SER A 74 -10.61 -3.89 1.06
C SER A 74 -10.21 -2.43 0.79
N GLU A 75 -10.27 -1.99 -0.47
CA GLU A 75 -10.02 -0.59 -0.84
C GLU A 75 -11.00 0.36 -0.15
N LEU A 76 -12.30 0.09 -0.22
CA LEU A 76 -13.32 0.92 0.42
C LEU A 76 -13.14 0.97 1.94
N TYR A 77 -12.75 -0.15 2.56
CA TYR A 77 -12.47 -0.20 3.99
C TYR A 77 -11.27 0.67 4.38
N VAL A 78 -10.18 0.63 3.59
CA VAL A 78 -9.01 1.49 3.82
C VAL A 78 -9.35 2.96 3.57
N MET A 79 -10.18 3.26 2.55
CA MET A 79 -10.69 4.61 2.32
C MET A 79 -11.49 5.13 3.52
N GLU A 80 -12.39 4.32 4.05
CA GLU A 80 -13.17 4.65 5.26
C GLU A 80 -12.25 4.95 6.44
N GLN A 81 -11.28 4.07 6.70
CA GLN A 81 -10.29 4.29 7.76
C GLN A 81 -9.52 5.60 7.56
N PHE A 82 -9.10 5.89 6.33
CA PHE A 82 -8.38 7.13 6.03
C PHE A 82 -9.26 8.38 6.26
N TYR A 83 -10.53 8.36 5.84
CA TYR A 83 -11.44 9.50 6.01
C TYR A 83 -11.84 9.70 7.47
N ASP A 84 -12.18 8.64 8.17
CA ASP A 84 -12.72 8.68 9.52
C ASP A 84 -11.63 8.77 10.60
N TYR A 85 -10.36 8.64 10.22
CA TYR A 85 -9.26 8.72 11.16
C TYR A 85 -9.31 10.05 11.94
N LYS A 86 -9.33 9.96 13.26
CA LYS A 86 -9.29 11.11 14.18
C LYS A 86 -8.12 10.94 15.12
N MET A 87 -7.23 11.93 15.14
CA MET A 87 -6.14 11.95 16.10
C MET A 87 -6.66 12.32 17.48
N THR A 88 -6.08 11.70 18.51
CA THR A 88 -6.36 11.94 19.91
C THR A 88 -5.16 12.53 20.64
N ASP A 89 -5.40 13.24 21.74
CA ASP A 89 -4.35 13.87 22.56
C ASP A 89 -3.60 12.87 23.45
N GLU A 90 -4.14 11.64 23.64
CA GLU A 90 -3.57 10.61 24.50
C GLU A 90 -2.40 9.85 23.84
N ARG A 91 -2.24 10.02 22.54
CA ARG A 91 -1.22 9.32 21.75
C ARG A 91 -0.25 10.31 21.08
N SER A 92 0.96 9.85 20.78
CA SER A 92 1.91 10.64 19.98
C SER A 92 1.30 11.06 18.66
N VAL A 93 1.28 12.35 18.39
CA VAL A 93 0.79 12.91 17.11
C VAL A 93 1.65 12.47 15.94
N VAL A 94 2.96 12.30 16.17
CA VAL A 94 3.89 11.78 15.15
C VAL A 94 3.55 10.34 14.77
N GLN A 95 3.28 9.48 15.75
CA GLN A 95 2.86 8.09 15.47
C GLN A 95 1.55 8.05 14.69
N GLN A 96 0.56 8.84 15.08
CA GLN A 96 -0.73 8.93 14.40
C GLN A 96 -0.60 9.49 12.98
N ALA A 97 0.32 10.42 12.74
CA ALA A 97 0.63 10.92 11.40
C ALA A 97 1.25 9.83 10.49
N HIS A 98 2.11 8.98 11.06
CA HIS A 98 2.63 7.81 10.33
C HIS A 98 1.55 6.77 10.01
N GLU A 99 0.56 6.58 10.89
CA GLU A 99 -0.58 5.68 10.61
C GLU A 99 -1.41 6.20 9.42
N ILE A 100 -1.69 7.51 9.36
CA ILE A 100 -2.38 8.13 8.21
C ILE A 100 -1.54 7.98 6.94
N GLN A 101 -0.23 8.17 7.01
CA GLN A 101 0.68 7.96 5.89
C GLN A 101 0.66 6.50 5.41
N SER A 102 0.58 5.55 6.33
CA SER A 102 0.49 4.12 6.00
C SER A 102 -0.81 3.78 5.29
N LEU A 103 -1.95 4.33 5.74
CA LEU A 103 -3.24 4.18 5.04
C LEU A 103 -3.19 4.77 3.61
N ALA A 104 -2.55 5.92 3.44
CA ALA A 104 -2.37 6.52 2.11
C ALA A 104 -1.51 5.63 1.19
N LYS A 105 -0.46 4.99 1.72
CA LYS A 105 0.37 4.03 0.96
C LYS A 105 -0.39 2.74 0.65
N GLU A 106 -1.26 2.29 1.53
CA GLU A 106 -2.10 1.14 1.28
C GLU A 106 -3.11 1.41 0.16
N LEU A 107 -3.68 2.61 0.11
CA LEU A 107 -4.51 3.07 -1.02
C LEU A 107 -3.73 3.11 -2.34
N GLU A 108 -2.44 3.46 -2.32
CA GLU A 108 -1.57 3.41 -3.49
C GLU A 108 -1.45 1.98 -4.05
N TYR A 109 -1.40 0.97 -3.17
CA TYR A 109 -1.42 -0.45 -3.59
C TYR A 109 -2.67 -0.78 -4.42
N PHE A 110 -3.84 -0.23 -4.06
CA PHE A 110 -5.08 -0.34 -4.84
C PHE A 110 -5.15 0.60 -6.04
N LYS A 111 -4.03 1.23 -6.43
CA LYS A 111 -3.94 2.21 -7.53
C LYS A 111 -4.70 3.52 -7.26
N CYS A 112 -5.14 3.75 -6.04
CA CYS A 112 -5.69 5.02 -5.57
C CYS A 112 -4.55 5.89 -5.01
N VAL A 113 -3.79 6.53 -5.90
CA VAL A 113 -2.63 7.35 -5.54
C VAL A 113 -3.09 8.71 -5.05
N LEU A 114 -2.88 8.99 -3.77
CA LEU A 114 -3.14 10.31 -3.20
C LEU A 114 -1.90 11.22 -3.36
N PRO A 115 -2.06 12.45 -3.88
CA PRO A 115 -0.96 13.41 -3.94
C PRO A 115 -0.37 13.68 -2.54
N ASP A 116 0.95 13.79 -2.44
CA ASP A 116 1.65 14.00 -1.16
C ASP A 116 1.11 15.20 -0.39
N LYS A 117 0.86 16.32 -1.09
CA LYS A 117 0.23 17.51 -0.50
C LYS A 117 -1.18 17.28 0.03
N PHE A 118 -1.95 16.36 -0.57
CA PHE A 118 -3.28 16.00 -0.09
C PHE A 118 -3.18 15.23 1.23
N VAL A 119 -2.26 14.27 1.32
CA VAL A 119 -1.99 13.50 2.54
C VAL A 119 -1.51 14.41 3.66
N ALA A 120 -0.55 15.31 3.37
CA ALA A 120 -0.07 16.31 4.33
C ALA A 120 -1.19 17.22 4.83
N GLY A 121 -2.04 17.72 3.93
CA GLY A 121 -3.22 18.50 4.28
C GLY A 121 -4.21 17.72 5.14
N GLY A 122 -4.42 16.44 4.83
CA GLY A 122 -5.24 15.50 5.61
C GLY A 122 -4.71 15.31 7.04
N ILE A 123 -3.41 15.15 7.20
CA ILE A 123 -2.75 15.06 8.52
C ILE A 123 -3.00 16.34 9.33
N ILE A 124 -2.79 17.52 8.73
CA ILE A 124 -3.04 18.81 9.40
C ILE A 124 -4.51 18.96 9.83
N ALA A 125 -5.45 18.52 8.98
CA ALA A 125 -6.88 18.60 9.27
C ALA A 125 -7.32 17.66 10.40
N LYS A 126 -6.59 16.58 10.62
CA LYS A 126 -6.88 15.54 11.62
C LYS A 126 -6.15 15.72 12.94
N LEU A 127 -5.32 16.77 13.08
CA LEU A 127 -4.63 17.09 14.34
C LEU A 127 -5.62 17.23 15.50
N PRO A 128 -5.26 16.75 16.71
CA PRO A 128 -6.16 16.77 17.84
C PRO A 128 -6.41 18.19 18.35
N PRO A 129 -7.47 18.44 19.15
CA PRO A 129 -7.89 19.78 19.56
C PRO A 129 -6.80 20.62 20.23
N SER A 130 -5.92 20.00 21.00
CA SER A 130 -4.80 20.72 21.65
C SER A 130 -3.77 21.28 20.66
N TRP A 131 -3.83 20.87 19.39
CA TRP A 131 -2.94 21.30 18.31
C TRP A 131 -3.58 22.33 17.36
N ASN A 132 -4.81 22.80 17.64
CA ASN A 132 -5.54 23.72 16.74
C ASN A 132 -4.77 24.99 16.41
N ASN A 133 -4.10 25.62 17.38
CA ASN A 133 -3.30 26.82 17.14
C ASN A 133 -2.12 26.53 16.20
N PHE A 134 -1.49 25.36 16.35
CA PHE A 134 -0.40 24.95 15.49
C PHE A 134 -0.90 24.60 14.07
N ALA A 135 -2.01 23.85 13.96
CA ALA A 135 -2.67 23.58 12.68
C ALA A 135 -3.01 24.87 11.93
N THR A 136 -3.54 25.87 12.62
CA THR A 136 -3.84 27.19 12.05
C THR A 136 -2.58 27.89 11.57
N SER A 137 -1.49 27.83 12.35
CA SER A 137 -0.21 28.43 11.94
C SER A 137 0.37 27.79 10.67
N LEU A 138 0.20 26.45 10.51
CA LEU A 138 0.63 25.74 9.30
C LEU A 138 -0.21 26.14 8.07
N LYS A 139 -1.53 26.31 8.23
CA LYS A 139 -2.43 26.76 7.17
C LYS A 139 -2.11 28.18 6.68
N HIS A 140 -1.62 29.06 7.55
CA HIS A 140 -1.25 30.42 7.20
C HIS A 140 0.13 30.53 6.51
N LYS A 141 0.96 29.53 6.70
CA LYS A 141 2.28 29.46 6.05
C LYS A 141 2.14 29.13 4.58
N ARG A 142 1.63 29.81 3.70
CA ARG A 142 1.50 29.57 2.23
C ARG A 142 2.59 28.67 1.59
N GLN A 143 3.05 27.67 2.32
CA GLN A 143 4.09 26.72 1.96
C GLN A 143 3.45 25.36 1.73
N GLU A 144 3.78 24.72 0.63
CA GLU A 144 3.43 23.33 0.41
C GLU A 144 4.34 22.46 1.29
N PHE A 145 3.74 21.59 2.07
CA PHE A 145 4.47 20.60 2.88
C PHE A 145 4.44 19.26 2.17
N SER A 146 5.60 18.61 2.08
CA SER A 146 5.64 17.18 1.89
C SER A 146 5.19 16.49 3.19
N VAL A 147 4.74 15.24 3.11
CA VAL A 147 4.40 14.45 4.32
C VAL A 147 5.62 14.31 5.23
N ALA A 148 6.80 14.09 4.65
CA ALA A 148 8.05 13.96 5.40
C ALA A 148 8.42 15.24 6.16
N ASP A 149 8.35 16.42 5.51
CA ASP A 149 8.62 17.71 6.14
C ASP A 149 7.62 18.03 7.26
N LEU A 150 6.35 17.70 7.02
CA LEU A 150 5.30 17.88 8.01
C LEU A 150 5.54 17.03 9.25
N ILE A 151 5.83 15.74 9.07
CA ILE A 151 6.12 14.83 10.20
C ILE A 151 7.34 15.30 10.99
N GLY A 152 8.41 15.75 10.31
CA GLY A 152 9.56 16.36 10.98
C GLY A 152 9.19 17.60 11.79
N THR A 153 8.31 18.45 11.27
CA THR A 153 7.81 19.65 11.96
C THR A 153 6.94 19.29 13.18
N LEU A 154 6.09 18.25 13.05
CA LEU A 154 5.28 17.74 14.15
C LEU A 154 6.17 17.16 15.27
N ASP A 155 7.21 16.41 14.94
CA ASP A 155 8.16 15.82 15.89
C ASP A 155 8.86 16.90 16.74
N VAL A 156 9.37 17.95 16.08
CA VAL A 156 9.99 19.08 16.79
C VAL A 156 8.98 19.73 17.74
N LYS A 157 7.74 19.95 17.30
CA LYS A 157 6.71 20.57 18.12
C LYS A 157 6.27 19.68 19.28
N GLU A 158 6.13 18.38 19.06
CA GLU A 158 5.76 17.41 20.10
C GLU A 158 6.82 17.36 21.21
N LYS A 159 8.11 17.30 20.82
CA LYS A 159 9.22 17.34 21.77
C LYS A 159 9.28 18.64 22.58
N ALA A 160 9.01 19.79 21.95
CA ALA A 160 8.95 21.07 22.65
C ALA A 160 7.82 21.06 23.70
N ARG A 161 6.60 20.61 23.36
CA ARG A 161 5.47 20.52 24.28
C ARG A 161 5.77 19.58 25.46
N ALA A 162 6.41 18.44 25.22
CA ALA A 162 6.80 17.51 26.27
C ALA A 162 7.78 18.13 27.28
N LYS A 163 8.69 19.00 26.84
CA LYS A 163 9.58 19.76 27.72
C LYS A 163 8.82 20.78 28.57
N ASP A 164 7.89 21.52 27.99
CA ASP A 164 7.10 22.52 28.70
C ASP A 164 6.21 21.89 29.77
N THR A 165 5.69 20.68 29.53
CA THR A 165 4.87 19.94 30.52
C THR A 165 5.70 19.45 31.71
N ARG A 166 6.98 19.08 31.48
CA ARG A 166 7.89 18.64 32.56
C ARG A 166 8.45 19.79 33.41
N ALA A 167 8.38 21.00 32.90
CA ALA A 167 8.89 22.20 33.59
C ALA A 167 7.85 22.89 34.49
N ARG A 168 6.60 22.41 34.48
CA ARG A 168 5.50 22.84 35.35
C ARG A 168 5.29 21.86 36.49
#